data_fea1c5ce4894407d169c3d000dd8ed97
#
_entry.id   fea1c5ce4894407d169c3d000dd8ed97
#
_cell.length_a   1.000
_cell.length_b   1.000
_cell.length_c   1.000
_cell.angle_alpha   90.00
_cell.angle_beta   90.00
_cell.angle_gamma   90.00
#
_symmetry.space_group_name_H-M   'P 1'
#
loop_
_entity.id
_entity.type
_entity.pdbx_description
1 polymer ?
#
loop_
_entity_poly.entity_id
_entity_poly.type
_entity_poly.pdbx_seq_one_letter_code
_entity_poly.pdbx_strand_id
1 'polypeptide(L)'
;MKIEDLDTPCILVDRRIAEANLARAQAYADEHRLPLRPHIKTHKLPLFAHRQIELGAIGITCQKIGEAEVMADAGITDIFIPYNILGRAKLQRLRVLHDRITLSVTADSETTVAGYGGYFADAGHPLPVLVECDTGAGRCGVQSQQEAVALARSIASRPGLRFDGLMTYPPRGQLAKVNEWLETAKAELARAGLEARRISSGGSPEFY
;
A
#
# COMPACT_ATOMS: atom_id res chain seq x y z
N MET A 1 -11.96 -21.80 27.95
CA MET A 1 -12.90 -22.05 26.86
C MET A 1 -12.34 -23.21 26.03
N LYS A 2 -13.08 -24.25 25.82
CA LYS A 2 -12.69 -25.39 24.99
C LYS A 2 -13.26 -25.20 23.58
N ILE A 3 -12.70 -25.93 22.60
CA ILE A 3 -13.20 -25.85 21.20
C ILE A 3 -14.68 -26.26 21.12
N GLU A 4 -15.10 -27.22 21.92
CA GLU A 4 -16.50 -27.70 22.00
C GLU A 4 -17.51 -26.67 22.55
N ASP A 5 -17.00 -25.59 23.22
CA ASP A 5 -17.82 -24.49 23.73
C ASP A 5 -18.04 -23.35 22.72
N LEU A 6 -17.43 -23.44 21.54
CA LEU A 6 -17.50 -22.39 20.52
C LEU A 6 -18.80 -22.48 19.73
N ASP A 7 -19.44 -21.34 19.50
CA ASP A 7 -20.57 -21.25 18.59
C ASP A 7 -20.10 -21.42 17.14
N THR A 8 -20.97 -22.01 16.29
CA THR A 8 -20.64 -22.34 14.90
C THR A 8 -21.55 -21.60 13.91
N PRO A 9 -20.98 -21.19 12.75
CA PRO A 9 -19.59 -21.41 12.28
C PRO A 9 -18.60 -20.44 12.90
N CYS A 10 -17.37 -20.92 13.22
CA CYS A 10 -16.27 -20.07 13.68
C CYS A 10 -14.96 -20.41 12.98
N ILE A 11 -14.07 -19.44 12.90
CA ILE A 11 -12.72 -19.61 12.34
C ILE A 11 -11.73 -19.80 13.48
N LEU A 12 -10.95 -20.89 13.41
CA LEU A 12 -9.86 -21.16 14.34
C LEU A 12 -8.52 -20.90 13.66
N VAL A 13 -7.62 -20.23 14.38
CA VAL A 13 -6.25 -19.99 13.92
C VAL A 13 -5.28 -20.66 14.89
N ASP A 14 -4.43 -21.57 14.39
CA ASP A 14 -3.31 -22.08 15.19
C ASP A 14 -2.27 -20.95 15.31
N ARG A 15 -2.15 -20.43 16.53
CA ARG A 15 -1.27 -19.30 16.82
C ARG A 15 0.19 -19.64 16.53
N ARG A 16 0.65 -20.87 16.83
CA ARG A 16 2.06 -21.25 16.62
C ARG A 16 2.41 -21.28 15.13
N ILE A 17 1.48 -21.78 14.30
CA ILE A 17 1.66 -21.80 12.84
C ILE A 17 1.66 -20.35 12.30
N ALA A 18 0.72 -19.53 12.74
CA ALA A 18 0.65 -18.13 12.35
C ALA A 18 1.94 -17.37 12.70
N GLU A 19 2.42 -17.46 13.93
CA GLU A 19 3.67 -16.83 14.41
C GLU A 19 4.88 -17.30 13.59
N ALA A 20 4.99 -18.62 13.34
CA ALA A 20 6.08 -19.16 12.52
C ALA A 20 6.05 -18.64 11.08
N ASN A 21 4.86 -18.49 10.49
CA ASN A 21 4.70 -17.94 9.13
C ASN A 21 5.07 -16.45 9.08
N LEU A 22 4.67 -15.65 10.08
CA LEU A 22 5.03 -14.23 10.16
C LEU A 22 6.55 -14.07 10.27
N ALA A 23 7.18 -14.82 11.17
CA ALA A 23 8.63 -14.79 11.37
C ALA A 23 9.39 -15.23 10.10
N ARG A 24 8.93 -16.26 9.41
CA ARG A 24 9.54 -16.72 8.16
C ARG A 24 9.45 -15.67 7.06
N ALA A 25 8.30 -15.02 6.94
CA ALA A 25 8.11 -13.97 5.95
C ALA A 25 9.05 -12.78 6.19
N GLN A 26 9.19 -12.35 7.43
CA GLN A 26 10.11 -11.26 7.77
C GLN A 26 11.56 -11.68 7.54
N ALA A 27 11.97 -12.87 7.98
CA ALA A 27 13.33 -13.37 7.78
C ALA A 27 13.72 -13.43 6.30
N TYR A 28 12.80 -13.86 5.43
CA TYR A 28 13.01 -13.83 3.98
C TYR A 28 13.24 -12.40 3.47
N ALA A 29 12.42 -11.45 3.89
CA ALA A 29 12.57 -10.06 3.50
C ALA A 29 13.91 -9.47 3.96
N ASP A 30 14.33 -9.77 5.20
CA ASP A 30 15.59 -9.32 5.79
C ASP A 30 16.80 -9.91 5.04
N GLU A 31 16.78 -11.20 4.72
CA GLU A 31 17.81 -11.88 3.92
C GLU A 31 18.02 -11.19 2.57
N HIS A 32 16.93 -10.75 1.94
CA HIS A 32 16.96 -10.06 0.64
C HIS A 32 17.08 -8.53 0.77
N ARG A 33 17.19 -7.99 1.98
CA ARG A 33 17.25 -6.55 2.26
C ARG A 33 16.06 -5.77 1.70
N LEU A 34 14.88 -6.39 1.74
CA LEU A 34 13.63 -5.80 1.27
C LEU A 34 12.82 -5.27 2.47
N PRO A 35 12.45 -3.97 2.47
CA PRO A 35 11.54 -3.44 3.48
C PRO A 35 10.15 -4.09 3.33
N LEU A 36 9.77 -4.95 4.28
CA LEU A 36 8.48 -5.64 4.24
C LEU A 36 7.35 -4.73 4.74
N ARG A 37 6.28 -4.63 3.95
CA ARG A 37 5.01 -3.98 4.33
C ARG A 37 3.85 -4.95 4.06
N PRO A 38 3.49 -5.80 5.02
CA PRO A 38 2.50 -6.85 4.80
C PRO A 38 1.09 -6.29 4.62
N HIS A 39 0.29 -6.94 3.79
CA HIS A 39 -1.10 -6.59 3.57
C HIS A 39 -2.01 -7.35 4.55
N ILE A 40 -2.71 -6.62 5.43
CA ILE A 40 -3.51 -7.20 6.52
C ILE A 40 -4.91 -7.67 6.09
N LYS A 41 -5.29 -7.50 4.82
CA LYS A 41 -6.65 -7.87 4.33
C LYS A 41 -7.03 -9.33 4.58
N THR A 42 -6.03 -10.20 4.76
CA THR A 42 -6.25 -11.64 5.01
C THR A 42 -6.69 -11.94 6.42
N HIS A 43 -6.12 -11.28 7.42
CA HIS A 43 -6.41 -11.54 8.82
C HIS A 43 -7.22 -10.42 9.50
N LYS A 44 -7.03 -9.16 9.14
CA LYS A 44 -7.73 -7.97 9.68
C LYS A 44 -7.63 -7.84 11.22
N LEU A 45 -6.64 -8.45 11.83
CA LEU A 45 -6.46 -8.52 13.28
C LEU A 45 -5.31 -7.59 13.71
N PRO A 46 -5.58 -6.59 14.57
CA PRO A 46 -4.53 -5.75 15.16
C PRO A 46 -3.43 -6.57 15.84
N LEU A 47 -3.78 -7.68 16.50
CA LEU A 47 -2.82 -8.60 17.13
C LEU A 47 -1.71 -9.03 16.16
N PHE A 48 -2.07 -9.48 14.96
CA PHE A 48 -1.08 -9.90 13.97
C PHE A 48 -0.39 -8.72 13.29
N ALA A 49 -1.07 -7.59 13.12
CA ALA A 49 -0.45 -6.38 12.60
C ALA A 49 0.67 -5.87 13.53
N HIS A 50 0.41 -5.82 14.84
CA HIS A 50 1.45 -5.50 15.84
C HIS A 50 2.60 -6.50 15.77
N ARG A 51 2.29 -7.79 15.70
CA ARG A 51 3.33 -8.82 15.62
C ARG A 51 4.20 -8.69 14.37
N GLN A 52 3.62 -8.31 13.22
CA GLN A 52 4.38 -8.02 12.00
C GLN A 52 5.34 -6.82 12.19
N ILE A 53 4.88 -5.75 12.85
CA ILE A 53 5.73 -4.58 13.17
C ILE A 53 6.85 -4.98 14.14
N GLU A 54 6.57 -5.73 15.22
CA GLU A 54 7.55 -6.21 16.16
C GLU A 54 8.64 -7.08 15.52
N LEU A 55 8.29 -7.83 14.47
CA LEU A 55 9.22 -8.66 13.72
C LEU A 55 10.10 -7.84 12.75
N GLY A 56 9.76 -6.59 12.45
CA GLY A 56 10.57 -5.71 11.59
C GLY A 56 9.85 -5.13 10.37
N ALA A 57 8.53 -5.37 10.21
CA ALA A 57 7.79 -4.73 9.13
C ALA A 57 7.79 -3.20 9.29
N ILE A 58 8.02 -2.48 8.17
CA ILE A 58 8.11 -1.01 8.15
C ILE A 58 6.78 -0.28 8.33
N GLY A 59 5.69 -1.01 8.42
CA GLY A 59 4.31 -0.55 8.48
C GLY A 59 3.40 -1.64 7.91
N ILE A 60 2.13 -1.33 7.73
CA ILE A 60 1.16 -2.29 7.17
C ILE A 60 0.46 -1.73 5.92
N THR A 61 -0.16 -2.62 5.17
CA THR A 61 -1.02 -2.28 4.04
C THR A 61 -2.46 -2.67 4.34
N CYS A 62 -3.39 -1.73 4.19
CA CYS A 62 -4.82 -1.93 4.36
C CYS A 62 -5.56 -1.85 3.03
N GLN A 63 -6.64 -2.61 2.86
CA GLN A 63 -7.43 -2.60 1.62
C GLN A 63 -8.35 -1.38 1.52
N LYS A 64 -8.80 -0.82 2.63
CA LYS A 64 -9.79 0.25 2.68
C LYS A 64 -9.65 1.10 3.94
N ILE A 65 -10.24 2.30 3.91
CA ILE A 65 -10.18 3.26 5.01
C ILE A 65 -10.67 2.65 6.33
N GLY A 66 -11.78 1.93 6.35
CA GLY A 66 -12.29 1.34 7.59
C GLY A 66 -11.36 0.29 8.22
N GLU A 67 -10.55 -0.42 7.44
CA GLU A 67 -9.48 -1.26 8.00
C GLU A 67 -8.37 -0.41 8.58
N ALA A 68 -7.96 0.65 7.87
CA ALA A 68 -6.91 1.55 8.33
C ALA A 68 -7.29 2.30 9.62
N GLU A 69 -8.55 2.71 9.77
CA GLU A 69 -9.07 3.32 11.00
C GLU A 69 -8.95 2.36 12.19
N VAL A 70 -9.41 1.12 12.04
CA VAL A 70 -9.31 0.09 13.10
C VAL A 70 -7.85 -0.15 13.50
N MET A 71 -6.94 -0.23 12.53
CA MET A 71 -5.52 -0.43 12.80
C MET A 71 -4.89 0.80 13.46
N ALA A 72 -5.25 2.02 13.03
CA ALA A 72 -4.79 3.25 13.66
C ALA A 72 -5.33 3.41 15.09
N ASP A 73 -6.58 3.07 15.35
CA ASP A 73 -7.19 3.06 16.69
C ASP A 73 -6.51 2.03 17.60
N ALA A 74 -5.98 0.95 17.03
CA ALA A 74 -5.15 -0.03 17.74
C ALA A 74 -3.68 0.40 17.91
N GLY A 75 -3.27 1.61 17.48
CA GLY A 75 -1.92 2.14 17.67
C GLY A 75 -0.93 1.88 16.53
N ILE A 76 -1.37 1.38 15.38
CA ILE A 76 -0.50 1.27 14.20
C ILE A 76 -0.36 2.64 13.55
N THR A 77 0.86 3.13 13.39
CA THR A 77 1.14 4.51 12.99
C THR A 77 1.64 4.70 11.56
N ASP A 78 1.95 3.63 10.82
CA ASP A 78 2.38 3.70 9.42
C ASP A 78 1.54 2.76 8.56
N ILE A 79 0.65 3.34 7.74
CA ILE A 79 -0.34 2.61 6.95
C ILE A 79 -0.30 3.05 5.48
N PHE A 80 -0.28 2.08 4.59
CA PHE A 80 -0.44 2.27 3.16
C PHE A 80 -1.79 1.72 2.69
N ILE A 81 -2.55 2.51 1.90
CA ILE A 81 -3.79 2.08 1.28
C ILE A 81 -3.58 2.05 -0.24
N PRO A 82 -3.24 0.90 -0.85
CA PRO A 82 -2.99 0.76 -2.28
C PRO A 82 -4.29 0.63 -3.05
N TYR A 83 -5.15 1.64 -2.95
CA TYR A 83 -6.45 1.65 -3.61
C TYR A 83 -6.92 3.08 -3.88
N ASN A 84 -7.63 3.28 -4.98
CA ASN A 84 -8.22 4.58 -5.32
C ASN A 84 -9.32 4.94 -4.33
N ILE A 85 -9.19 6.06 -3.64
CA ILE A 85 -10.18 6.55 -2.68
C ILE A 85 -10.98 7.65 -3.33
N LEU A 86 -12.25 7.39 -3.57
CA LEU A 86 -13.18 8.30 -4.24
C LEU A 86 -14.41 8.57 -3.37
N GLY A 87 -15.02 9.73 -3.61
CA GLY A 87 -16.24 10.16 -2.96
C GLY A 87 -16.01 10.89 -1.64
N ARG A 88 -16.84 11.92 -1.42
CA ARG A 88 -16.72 12.90 -0.34
C ARG A 88 -16.53 12.26 1.04
N ALA A 89 -17.39 11.33 1.41
CA ALA A 89 -17.36 10.71 2.73
C ALA A 89 -16.05 9.97 3.02
N LYS A 90 -15.49 9.28 1.99
CA LYS A 90 -14.20 8.57 2.13
C LYS A 90 -13.03 9.54 2.19
N LEU A 91 -13.04 10.60 1.37
CA LEU A 91 -11.98 11.61 1.34
C LEU A 91 -11.92 12.40 2.66
N GLN A 92 -13.05 12.70 3.27
CA GLN A 92 -13.10 13.32 4.60
C GLN A 92 -12.46 12.40 5.66
N ARG A 93 -12.81 11.11 5.68
CA ARG A 93 -12.23 10.15 6.62
C ARG A 93 -10.73 9.95 6.36
N LEU A 94 -10.31 9.92 5.09
CA LEU A 94 -8.91 9.82 4.72
C LEU A 94 -8.11 11.01 5.25
N ARG A 95 -8.66 12.23 5.17
CA ARG A 95 -8.05 13.44 5.72
C ARG A 95 -7.88 13.35 7.25
N VAL A 96 -8.91 12.95 7.96
CA VAL A 96 -8.84 12.77 9.42
C VAL A 96 -7.80 11.71 9.80
N LEU A 97 -7.71 10.63 9.04
CA LEU A 97 -6.72 9.59 9.28
C LEU A 97 -5.29 10.09 9.03
N HIS A 98 -5.08 10.87 7.96
CA HIS A 98 -3.79 11.46 7.61
C HIS A 98 -3.25 12.41 8.69
N ASP A 99 -4.12 13.13 9.38
CA ASP A 99 -3.73 14.03 10.48
C ASP A 99 -3.30 13.23 11.74
N ARG A 100 -3.56 11.92 11.82
CA ARG A 100 -3.30 11.05 12.98
C ARG A 100 -2.10 10.13 12.83
N ILE A 101 -1.81 9.71 11.61
CA ILE A 101 -0.79 8.69 11.32
C ILE A 101 0.04 9.04 10.08
N THR A 102 1.14 8.36 9.89
CA THR A 102 1.86 8.32 8.61
C THR A 102 1.05 7.50 7.60
N LEU A 103 0.43 8.22 6.66
CA LEU A 103 -0.46 7.63 5.67
C LEU A 103 0.09 7.80 4.26
N SER A 104 -0.04 6.79 3.42
CA SER A 104 0.18 6.89 1.98
C SER A 104 -0.91 6.16 1.21
N VAL A 105 -1.13 6.59 -0.03
CA VAL A 105 -2.20 6.04 -0.90
C VAL A 105 -1.68 5.83 -2.32
N THR A 106 -2.51 5.20 -3.17
CA THR A 106 -2.27 5.15 -4.62
C THR A 106 -3.28 6.00 -5.39
N ALA A 107 -2.91 6.34 -6.62
CA ALA A 107 -3.81 6.84 -7.66
C ALA A 107 -3.44 6.21 -9.01
N ASP A 108 -4.44 5.91 -9.84
CA ASP A 108 -4.29 5.44 -11.22
C ASP A 108 -4.97 6.35 -12.24
N SER A 109 -5.57 7.45 -11.79
CA SER A 109 -6.33 8.35 -12.65
C SER A 109 -6.31 9.80 -12.16
N GLU A 110 -6.48 10.73 -13.09
CA GLU A 110 -6.60 12.15 -12.79
C GLU A 110 -7.81 12.44 -11.88
N THR A 111 -8.89 11.69 -12.02
CA THR A 111 -10.06 11.81 -11.13
C THR A 111 -9.71 11.55 -9.67
N THR A 112 -8.90 10.51 -9.41
CA THR A 112 -8.43 10.20 -8.05
C THR A 112 -7.49 11.29 -7.52
N VAL A 113 -6.54 11.74 -8.33
CA VAL A 113 -5.59 12.81 -7.98
C VAL A 113 -6.31 14.13 -7.69
N ALA A 114 -7.29 14.50 -8.52
CA ALA A 114 -8.12 15.70 -8.32
C ALA A 114 -8.92 15.61 -7.01
N GLY A 115 -9.48 14.42 -6.72
CA GLY A 115 -10.15 14.15 -5.45
C GLY A 115 -9.24 14.40 -4.25
N TYR A 116 -8.04 13.84 -4.26
CA TYR A 116 -7.05 14.07 -3.20
C TYR A 116 -6.67 15.55 -3.10
N GLY A 117 -6.33 16.21 -4.23
CA GLY A 117 -5.96 17.63 -4.27
C GLY A 117 -7.01 18.54 -3.65
N GLY A 118 -8.29 18.26 -3.86
CA GLY A 118 -9.40 19.04 -3.30
C GLY A 118 -9.55 18.92 -1.77
N TYR A 119 -9.03 17.84 -1.16
CA TYR A 119 -9.17 17.60 0.28
C TYR A 119 -7.88 17.79 1.07
N PHE A 120 -6.74 17.89 0.40
CA PHE A 120 -5.43 17.95 1.05
C PHE A 120 -4.67 19.25 0.78
N ALA A 121 -5.22 20.19 -0.01
CA ALA A 121 -4.56 21.43 -0.37
C ALA A 121 -4.09 22.27 0.83
N ASP A 122 -4.81 22.19 1.94
CA ASP A 122 -4.55 22.88 3.20
C ASP A 122 -4.01 21.95 4.31
N ALA A 123 -3.58 20.74 3.96
CA ALA A 123 -3.03 19.80 4.91
C ALA A 123 -1.72 20.32 5.53
N GLY A 124 -1.51 20.08 6.83
CA GLY A 124 -0.30 20.48 7.54
C GLY A 124 0.98 19.84 7.00
N HIS A 125 0.83 18.71 6.32
CA HIS A 125 1.89 18.04 5.57
C HIS A 125 1.31 17.33 4.33
N PRO A 126 2.09 17.18 3.24
CA PRO A 126 1.57 16.59 2.01
C PRO A 126 1.21 15.10 2.16
N LEU A 127 0.09 14.69 1.53
CA LEU A 127 -0.26 13.28 1.39
C LEU A 127 0.69 12.60 0.38
N PRO A 128 1.45 11.56 0.77
CA PRO A 128 2.24 10.78 -0.16
C PRO A 128 1.33 9.92 -1.06
N VAL A 129 1.48 10.07 -2.38
CA VAL A 129 0.70 9.34 -3.39
C VAL A 129 1.65 8.58 -4.30
N LEU A 130 1.44 7.27 -4.43
CA LEU A 130 2.12 6.43 -5.42
C LEU A 130 1.22 6.29 -6.65
N VAL A 131 1.83 6.26 -7.84
CA VAL A 131 1.09 5.90 -9.07
C VAL A 131 0.95 4.38 -9.12
N GLU A 132 -0.28 3.89 -9.23
CA GLU A 132 -0.54 2.48 -9.47
C GLU A 132 -0.39 2.17 -10.96
N CYS A 133 0.40 1.12 -11.27
CA CYS A 133 0.79 0.73 -12.62
C CYS A 133 0.28 -0.69 -12.92
N ASP A 134 -0.37 -0.89 -14.05
CA ASP A 134 -0.67 -2.22 -14.57
C ASP A 134 0.55 -2.74 -15.34
N THR A 135 1.27 -3.65 -14.73
CA THR A 135 2.43 -4.29 -15.33
C THR A 135 2.09 -5.62 -16.02
N GLY A 136 0.81 -5.80 -16.37
CA GLY A 136 0.31 -6.96 -17.11
C GLY A 136 -0.67 -7.84 -16.33
N ALA A 137 -1.10 -7.43 -15.13
CA ALA A 137 -2.12 -8.15 -14.36
C ALA A 137 -3.56 -7.90 -14.89
N GLY A 138 -3.77 -6.83 -15.66
CA GLY A 138 -5.08 -6.49 -16.22
C GLY A 138 -6.11 -6.11 -15.16
N ARG A 139 -5.67 -5.54 -14.03
CA ARG A 139 -6.56 -5.27 -12.88
C ARG A 139 -6.88 -3.78 -12.71
N CYS A 140 -5.90 -2.98 -12.44
CA CYS A 140 -5.98 -1.53 -12.26
C CYS A 140 -4.58 -0.92 -12.42
N GLY A 141 -4.53 0.39 -12.61
CA GLY A 141 -3.29 1.10 -12.82
C GLY A 141 -3.17 1.71 -14.22
N VAL A 142 -2.26 2.66 -14.36
CA VAL A 142 -1.90 3.26 -15.65
C VAL A 142 -1.26 2.20 -16.55
N GLN A 143 -1.49 2.30 -17.86
CA GLN A 143 -1.15 1.25 -18.81
C GLN A 143 0.22 1.46 -19.49
N SER A 144 0.80 2.66 -19.36
CA SER A 144 2.09 2.99 -19.95
C SER A 144 2.97 3.82 -19.01
N GLN A 145 4.27 3.82 -19.29
CA GLN A 145 5.24 4.66 -18.58
C GLN A 145 4.95 6.15 -18.77
N GLN A 146 4.48 6.53 -19.97
CA GLN A 146 4.09 7.92 -20.28
C GLN A 146 2.92 8.36 -19.43
N GLU A 147 1.90 7.52 -19.26
CA GLU A 147 0.77 7.78 -18.35
C GLU A 147 1.24 7.88 -16.90
N ALA A 148 2.19 7.01 -16.46
CA ALA A 148 2.76 7.09 -15.13
C ALA A 148 3.47 8.43 -14.88
N VAL A 149 4.26 8.92 -15.85
CA VAL A 149 4.93 10.22 -15.76
C VAL A 149 3.91 11.36 -15.74
N ALA A 150 2.88 11.30 -16.59
CA ALA A 150 1.84 12.34 -16.64
C ALA A 150 1.10 12.45 -15.30
N LEU A 151 0.70 11.30 -14.73
CA LEU A 151 -0.01 11.27 -13.46
C LEU A 151 0.91 11.69 -12.28
N ALA A 152 2.17 11.28 -12.28
CA ALA A 152 3.16 11.71 -11.30
C ALA A 152 3.37 13.23 -11.31
N ARG A 153 3.42 13.86 -12.50
CA ARG A 153 3.46 15.33 -12.64
C ARG A 153 2.20 15.99 -12.08
N SER A 154 1.04 15.45 -12.38
CA SER A 154 -0.23 15.95 -11.84
C SER A 154 -0.23 15.90 -10.31
N ILE A 155 0.23 14.80 -9.69
CA ILE A 155 0.37 14.69 -8.24
C ILE A 155 1.35 15.75 -7.71
N ALA A 156 2.54 15.84 -8.30
CA ALA A 156 3.59 16.75 -7.84
C ALA A 156 3.24 18.24 -7.97
N SER A 157 2.36 18.59 -8.91
CA SER A 157 1.92 19.98 -9.14
C SER A 157 0.81 20.45 -8.19
N ARG A 158 0.18 19.52 -7.42
CA ARG A 158 -0.95 19.88 -6.56
C ARG A 158 -0.51 20.20 -5.13
N PRO A 159 -0.92 21.35 -4.59
CA PRO A 159 -0.73 21.63 -3.17
C PRO A 159 -1.29 20.50 -2.31
N GLY A 160 -0.58 20.17 -1.22
CA GLY A 160 -1.00 19.13 -0.29
C GLY A 160 -0.81 17.68 -0.75
N LEU A 161 -0.27 17.46 -1.96
CA LEU A 161 0.12 16.14 -2.44
C LEU A 161 1.64 16.06 -2.65
N ARG A 162 2.18 14.85 -2.53
CA ARG A 162 3.57 14.53 -2.87
C ARG A 162 3.62 13.25 -3.69
N PHE A 163 4.21 13.31 -4.87
CA PHE A 163 4.57 12.09 -5.59
C PHE A 163 5.64 11.32 -4.78
N ASP A 164 5.37 10.05 -4.52
CA ASP A 164 6.22 9.26 -3.63
C ASP A 164 6.76 7.98 -4.30
N GLY A 165 6.29 7.65 -5.50
CA GLY A 165 6.80 6.53 -6.27
C GLY A 165 5.75 5.74 -7.03
N LEU A 166 6.06 4.47 -7.29
CA LEU A 166 5.24 3.57 -8.08
C LEU A 166 4.72 2.40 -7.23
N MET A 167 3.57 1.89 -7.58
CA MET A 167 3.00 0.68 -7.00
C MET A 167 2.49 -0.22 -8.12
N THR A 168 2.72 -1.52 -8.00
CA THR A 168 2.10 -2.52 -8.87
C THR A 168 1.72 -3.78 -8.11
N TYR A 169 0.65 -4.43 -8.55
CA TYR A 169 0.38 -5.82 -8.22
C TYR A 169 0.81 -6.67 -9.41
N PRO A 170 1.96 -7.35 -9.33
CA PRO A 170 2.58 -8.00 -10.48
C PRO A 170 1.79 -9.22 -10.96
N PRO A 171 1.74 -9.50 -12.27
CA PRO A 171 1.23 -10.77 -12.78
C PRO A 171 2.17 -11.90 -12.37
N ARG A 172 1.59 -13.07 -12.05
CA ARG A 172 2.35 -14.25 -11.62
C ARG A 172 3.30 -14.72 -12.71
N GLY A 173 4.53 -15.09 -12.33
CA GLY A 173 5.53 -15.67 -13.21
C GLY A 173 6.11 -14.71 -14.27
N GLN A 174 5.91 -13.40 -14.13
CA GLN A 174 6.38 -12.42 -15.12
C GLN A 174 7.35 -11.38 -14.55
N LEU A 175 8.10 -11.72 -13.51
CA LEU A 175 8.98 -10.79 -12.78
C LEU A 175 9.94 -10.02 -13.69
N ALA A 176 10.52 -10.66 -14.71
CA ALA A 176 11.43 -9.99 -15.64
C ALA A 176 10.75 -8.85 -16.39
N LYS A 177 9.53 -9.07 -16.90
CA LYS A 177 8.73 -8.02 -17.58
C LYS A 177 8.30 -6.91 -16.65
N VAL A 178 7.92 -7.27 -15.42
CA VAL A 178 7.55 -6.30 -14.38
C VAL A 178 8.75 -5.40 -14.04
N ASN A 179 9.93 -5.98 -13.85
CA ASN A 179 11.14 -5.24 -13.57
C ASN A 179 11.52 -4.33 -14.74
N GLU A 180 11.49 -4.81 -15.98
CA GLU A 180 11.76 -3.99 -17.17
C GLU A 180 10.79 -2.81 -17.26
N TRP A 181 9.49 -3.05 -17.02
CA TRP A 181 8.47 -2.00 -17.03
C TRP A 181 8.75 -0.93 -15.98
N LEU A 182 9.06 -1.34 -14.74
CA LEU A 182 9.33 -0.43 -13.63
C LEU A 182 10.64 0.35 -13.80
N GLU A 183 11.71 -0.29 -14.27
CA GLU A 183 12.98 0.39 -14.53
C GLU A 183 12.86 1.42 -15.67
N THR A 184 12.09 1.10 -16.72
CA THR A 184 11.78 2.06 -17.77
C THR A 184 10.99 3.24 -17.23
N ALA A 185 9.95 3.00 -16.42
CA ALA A 185 9.17 4.06 -15.80
C ALA A 185 10.02 4.95 -14.87
N LYS A 186 10.92 4.37 -14.08
CA LYS A 186 11.88 5.13 -13.24
C LYS A 186 12.77 6.04 -14.08
N ALA A 187 13.31 5.52 -15.18
CA ALA A 187 14.16 6.30 -16.07
C ALA A 187 13.40 7.48 -16.70
N GLU A 188 12.15 7.28 -17.12
CA GLU A 188 11.32 8.35 -17.67
C GLU A 188 10.92 9.39 -16.61
N LEU A 189 10.58 8.96 -15.40
CA LEU A 189 10.34 9.85 -14.26
C LEU A 189 11.57 10.71 -13.95
N ALA A 190 12.75 10.10 -13.91
CA ALA A 190 14.01 10.84 -13.67
C ALA A 190 14.28 11.89 -14.75
N ARG A 191 14.06 11.57 -16.04
CA ARG A 191 14.16 12.55 -17.15
C ARG A 191 13.13 13.69 -17.01
N ALA A 192 12.01 13.41 -16.36
CA ALA A 192 10.97 14.41 -16.07
C ALA A 192 11.25 15.24 -14.80
N GLY A 193 12.38 15.01 -14.11
CA GLY A 193 12.73 15.66 -12.84
C GLY A 193 11.96 15.14 -11.63
N LEU A 194 11.39 13.92 -11.73
CA LEU A 194 10.61 13.28 -10.68
C LEU A 194 11.36 12.07 -10.13
N GLU A 195 11.44 11.97 -8.80
CA GLU A 195 12.06 10.85 -8.12
C GLU A 195 11.02 9.87 -7.60
N ALA A 196 11.07 8.62 -8.06
CA ALA A 196 10.30 7.54 -7.46
C ALA A 196 11.03 7.04 -6.19
N ARG A 197 10.70 7.60 -5.04
CA ARG A 197 11.33 7.28 -3.75
C ARG A 197 11.07 5.86 -3.28
N ARG A 198 9.91 5.31 -3.67
CA ARG A 198 9.48 3.95 -3.34
C ARG A 198 8.97 3.24 -4.58
N ILE A 199 9.24 1.93 -4.63
CA ILE A 199 8.53 1.01 -5.51
C ILE A 199 7.90 -0.05 -4.61
N SER A 200 6.57 -0.13 -4.63
CA SER A 200 5.82 -1.13 -3.91
C SER A 200 5.34 -2.21 -4.88
N SER A 201 5.81 -3.41 -4.69
CA SER A 201 5.47 -4.55 -5.55
C SER A 201 5.43 -5.83 -4.72
N GLY A 202 4.82 -6.88 -5.26
CA GLY A 202 4.83 -8.21 -4.67
C GLY A 202 3.45 -8.78 -4.45
N GLY A 203 3.45 -10.08 -4.21
CA GLY A 203 2.25 -10.85 -3.91
C GLY A 203 2.65 -12.22 -3.36
N SER A 204 1.79 -12.83 -2.55
CA SER A 204 2.09 -14.12 -1.89
C SER A 204 2.59 -15.23 -2.83
N PRO A 205 2.12 -15.35 -4.09
CA PRO A 205 2.60 -16.40 -5.00
C PRO A 205 4.07 -16.28 -5.40
N GLU A 206 4.66 -15.10 -5.27
CA GLU A 206 6.03 -14.78 -5.70
C GLU A 206 6.96 -14.51 -4.50
N PHE A 207 6.49 -14.79 -3.29
CA PHE A 207 7.21 -14.42 -2.08
C PHE A 207 8.29 -15.45 -1.67
N TYR A 208 8.22 -16.70 -2.21
CA TYR A 208 9.18 -17.78 -1.92
C TYR A 208 9.72 -18.38 -3.20
#